data_0fb0b3656ed2f317ed3b5b326ab8a7e0
#
_entry.id   0fb0b3656ed2f317ed3b5b326ab8a7e0
#
_cell.length_a   1.000
_cell.length_b   1.000
_cell.length_c   1.000
_cell.angle_alpha   90.00
_cell.angle_beta   90.00
_cell.angle_gamma   90.00
#
_symmetry.space_group_name_H-M   'P 1'
#
loop_
_entity.id
_entity.type
_entity.pdbx_description
1 polymer ?
#
loop_
_entity_poly.entity_id
_entity_poly.type
_entity_poly.pdbx_seq_one_letter_code
_entity_poly.pdbx_strand_id
1 'polypeptide(L)'
;MILWGALTCVMAAINDFTHLVVLRVILGCVEAGFAPGVILLLSSWYKQTEQSKRFGVFISAAVLSGAFGGLIAAGIVDGLEGVHGIRGWRWLFIIEGAATVGFAIISLFILPDFPGTSRRLSDRER
;
A
#
# COMPACT_ATOMS: atom_id res chain seq x y z
N MET A 1 -6.22 -1.24 1.36
CA MET A 1 -5.32 -0.16 0.91
C MET A 1 -5.85 1.24 1.24
N ILE A 2 -7.10 1.60 0.95
CA ILE A 2 -7.65 2.96 1.26
C ILE A 2 -7.58 3.25 2.76
N LEU A 3 -8.06 2.32 3.60
CA LEU A 3 -8.00 2.47 5.05
C LEU A 3 -6.56 2.61 5.55
N TRP A 4 -5.65 1.83 5.02
CA TRP A 4 -4.23 1.92 5.33
C TRP A 4 -3.63 3.28 4.96
N GLY A 5 -3.87 3.78 3.73
CA GLY A 5 -3.41 5.10 3.31
C GLY A 5 -4.01 6.24 4.15
N ALA A 6 -5.30 6.14 4.50
CA ALA A 6 -5.96 7.10 5.38
C ALA A 6 -5.34 7.13 6.79
N LEU A 7 -5.06 5.95 7.39
CA LEU A 7 -4.37 5.86 8.68
C LEU A 7 -2.96 6.46 8.62
N THR A 8 -2.24 6.25 7.52
CA THR A 8 -0.91 6.86 7.31
C THR A 8 -1.00 8.39 7.27
N CYS A 9 -1.99 8.95 6.58
CA CYS A 9 -2.23 10.41 6.58
C CYS A 9 -2.56 10.93 7.98
N VAL A 10 -3.38 10.23 8.75
CA VAL A 10 -3.74 10.61 10.13
C VAL A 10 -2.52 10.64 11.03
N MET A 11 -1.52 9.78 10.81
CA MET A 11 -0.27 9.79 11.56
C MET A 11 0.49 11.12 11.45
N ALA A 12 0.33 11.87 10.36
CA ALA A 12 0.95 13.19 10.20
C ALA A 12 0.38 14.24 11.18
N ALA A 13 -0.84 14.07 11.68
CA ALA A 13 -1.51 15.00 12.58
C ALA A 13 -1.19 14.77 14.08
N ILE A 14 -0.46 13.69 14.40
CA ILE A 14 -0.23 13.28 15.79
C ILE A 14 0.92 14.09 16.40
N ASN A 15 0.71 14.48 17.68
CA ASN A 15 1.71 15.14 18.50
C ASN A 15 2.23 14.27 19.65
N ASP A 16 1.50 13.24 20.05
CA ASP A 16 1.79 12.40 21.20
C ASP A 16 2.34 11.04 20.79
N PHE A 17 3.38 10.58 21.50
CA PHE A 17 4.00 9.28 21.27
C PHE A 17 3.02 8.13 21.45
N THR A 18 2.15 8.18 22.46
CA THR A 18 1.17 7.13 22.75
C THR A 18 0.19 6.94 21.58
N HIS A 19 -0.32 8.03 21.01
CA HIS A 19 -1.21 7.98 19.84
C HIS A 19 -0.51 7.41 18.62
N LEU A 20 0.78 7.73 18.43
CA LEU A 20 1.59 7.19 17.34
C LEU A 20 1.70 5.66 17.45
N VAL A 21 2.00 5.15 18.65
CA VAL A 21 2.13 3.70 18.89
C VAL A 21 0.80 2.97 18.64
N VAL A 22 -0.31 3.51 19.15
CA VAL A 22 -1.64 2.92 18.94
C VAL A 22 -1.98 2.85 17.45
N LEU A 23 -1.75 3.93 16.71
CA LEU A 23 -2.00 3.94 15.26
C LEU A 23 -1.07 2.99 14.49
N ARG A 24 0.17 2.83 14.91
CA ARG A 24 1.09 1.84 14.34
C ARG A 24 0.60 0.42 14.54
N VAL A 25 0.05 0.10 15.69
CA VAL A 25 -0.54 -1.22 15.96
C VAL A 25 -1.76 -1.45 15.06
N ILE A 26 -2.66 -0.48 14.98
CA ILE A 26 -3.84 -0.56 14.12
C ILE A 26 -3.42 -0.70 12.64
N LEU A 27 -2.45 0.09 12.20
CA LEU A 27 -1.90 0.03 10.84
C LEU A 27 -1.34 -1.37 10.54
N GLY A 28 -0.55 -1.94 11.46
CA GLY A 28 -0.01 -3.29 11.33
C GLY A 28 -1.10 -4.36 11.22
N CYS A 29 -2.19 -4.24 11.98
CA CYS A 29 -3.34 -5.15 11.87
C CYS A 29 -4.03 -5.07 10.50
N VAL A 30 -4.19 -3.85 9.96
CA VAL A 30 -4.78 -3.64 8.62
C VAL A 30 -3.85 -4.15 7.53
N GLU A 31 -2.54 -3.95 7.68
CA GLU A 31 -1.52 -4.39 6.73
C GLU A 31 -1.35 -5.91 6.71
N ALA A 32 -1.51 -6.57 7.84
CA ALA A 32 -1.28 -8.02 7.98
C ALA A 32 -2.11 -8.88 7.01
N GLY A 33 -3.29 -8.41 6.61
CA GLY A 33 -4.14 -9.09 5.63
C GLY A 33 -3.74 -8.90 4.17
N PHE A 34 -2.83 -7.97 3.87
CA PHE A 34 -2.49 -7.61 2.48
C PHE A 34 -1.70 -8.71 1.76
N ALA A 35 -0.62 -9.21 2.35
CA ALA A 35 0.22 -10.23 1.74
C ALA A 35 -0.52 -11.55 1.52
N PRO A 36 -1.27 -12.12 2.50
CA PRO A 36 -2.12 -13.28 2.26
C PRO A 36 -3.19 -13.04 1.20
N GLY A 37 -3.77 -11.83 1.16
CA GLY A 37 -4.76 -11.46 0.16
C GLY A 37 -4.19 -11.45 -1.26
N VAL A 38 -2.97 -10.94 -1.46
CA VAL A 38 -2.28 -10.96 -2.76
C VAL A 38 -1.97 -12.40 -3.19
N ILE A 39 -1.50 -13.24 -2.28
CA ILE A 39 -1.22 -14.65 -2.57
C ILE A 39 -2.49 -15.38 -2.98
N LEU A 40 -3.59 -15.16 -2.26
CA LEU A 40 -4.89 -15.75 -2.59
C LEU A 40 -5.38 -15.28 -3.98
N LEU A 41 -5.27 -14.00 -4.28
CA LEU A 41 -5.63 -13.47 -5.59
C LEU A 41 -4.79 -14.10 -6.71
N LEU A 42 -3.49 -14.16 -6.54
CA LEU A 42 -2.60 -14.79 -7.52
C LEU A 42 -2.91 -16.27 -7.72
N SER A 43 -3.23 -17.01 -6.64
CA SER A 43 -3.56 -18.42 -6.72
C SER A 43 -4.90 -18.69 -7.41
N SER A 44 -5.83 -17.74 -7.36
CA SER A 44 -7.15 -17.87 -8.00
C SER A 44 -7.14 -17.59 -9.51
N TRP A 45 -6.21 -16.74 -9.98
CA TRP A 45 -6.15 -16.32 -11.38
C TRP A 45 -5.11 -17.05 -12.22
N TYR A 46 -4.07 -17.61 -11.60
CA TYR A 46 -2.92 -18.17 -12.31
C TYR A 46 -2.64 -19.61 -11.94
N LYS A 47 -2.14 -20.38 -12.91
CA LYS A 47 -1.66 -21.76 -12.69
C LYS A 47 -0.42 -21.77 -11.80
N GLN A 48 -0.21 -22.85 -11.06
CA GLN A 48 0.92 -22.99 -10.12
C GLN A 48 2.29 -22.73 -10.76
N THR A 49 2.46 -23.08 -12.02
CA THR A 49 3.71 -22.87 -12.76
C THR A 49 4.04 -21.40 -13.04
N GLU A 50 3.02 -20.55 -13.15
CA GLU A 50 3.17 -19.11 -13.41
C GLU A 50 3.17 -18.29 -12.13
N GLN A 51 2.54 -18.81 -11.08
CA GLN A 51 2.40 -18.15 -9.79
C GLN A 51 3.75 -17.79 -9.17
N SER A 52 4.75 -18.70 -9.25
CA SER A 52 6.08 -18.47 -8.69
C SER A 52 6.79 -17.27 -9.31
N LYS A 53 6.68 -17.09 -10.63
CA LYS A 53 7.28 -15.94 -11.34
C LYS A 53 6.64 -14.64 -10.92
N ARG A 54 5.30 -14.61 -10.82
CA ARG A 54 4.55 -13.41 -10.43
C ARG A 54 4.76 -13.05 -8.97
N PHE A 55 4.85 -14.04 -8.11
CA PHE A 55 5.21 -13.83 -6.70
C PHE A 55 6.64 -13.32 -6.56
N GLY A 56 7.59 -13.82 -7.36
CA GLY A 56 8.96 -13.29 -7.43
C GLY A 56 8.99 -11.81 -7.81
N VAL A 57 8.20 -11.39 -8.81
CA VAL A 57 8.08 -9.98 -9.20
C VAL A 57 7.49 -9.15 -8.04
N PHE A 58 6.46 -9.65 -7.35
CA PHE A 58 5.86 -8.98 -6.19
C PHE A 58 6.88 -8.76 -5.07
N ILE A 59 7.64 -9.79 -4.70
CA ILE A 59 8.69 -9.68 -3.68
C ILE A 59 9.81 -8.73 -4.13
N SER A 60 10.25 -8.81 -5.39
CA SER A 60 11.26 -7.90 -5.93
C SER A 60 10.81 -6.45 -5.87
N ALA A 61 9.54 -6.18 -6.20
CA ALA A 61 8.97 -4.85 -6.08
C ALA A 61 8.93 -4.36 -4.61
N ALA A 62 8.62 -5.24 -3.67
CA ALA A 62 8.63 -4.93 -2.24
C ALA A 62 10.03 -4.54 -1.74
N VAL A 63 11.06 -5.29 -2.16
CA VAL A 63 12.47 -4.99 -1.82
C VAL A 63 12.92 -3.67 -2.44
N LEU A 64 12.63 -3.45 -3.72
CA LEU A 64 12.96 -2.21 -4.42
C LEU A 64 12.26 -0.99 -3.80
N SER A 65 10.99 -1.15 -3.40
CA SER A 65 10.24 -0.06 -2.76
C SER A 65 10.89 0.40 -1.45
N GLY A 66 11.49 -0.51 -0.69
CA GLY A 66 12.25 -0.16 0.52
C GLY A 66 13.47 0.71 0.22
N ALA A 67 14.22 0.39 -0.84
CA ALA A 67 15.38 1.18 -1.26
C ALA A 67 14.98 2.58 -1.77
N PHE A 68 13.98 2.66 -2.65
CA PHE A 68 13.47 3.94 -3.16
C PHE A 68 12.76 4.74 -2.06
N GLY A 69 12.04 4.08 -1.16
CA GLY A 69 11.35 4.71 -0.05
C GLY A 69 12.29 5.50 0.86
N GLY A 70 13.46 4.94 1.17
CA GLY A 70 14.49 5.64 1.94
C GLY A 70 15.02 6.90 1.25
N LEU A 71 15.27 6.85 -0.06
CA LEU A 71 15.72 8.00 -0.84
C LEU A 71 14.65 9.09 -0.94
N ILE A 72 13.41 8.69 -1.19
CA ILE A 72 12.26 9.61 -1.24
C ILE A 72 12.04 10.25 0.12
N ALA A 73 12.12 9.47 1.20
CA ALA A 73 11.98 9.97 2.57
C ALA A 73 13.04 11.02 2.90
N ALA A 74 14.32 10.78 2.56
CA ALA A 74 15.38 11.75 2.75
C ALA A 74 15.10 13.04 1.97
N GLY A 75 14.76 12.94 0.69
CA GLY A 75 14.45 14.11 -0.15
C GLY A 75 13.25 14.92 0.33
N ILE A 76 12.21 14.25 0.84
CA ILE A 76 11.02 14.93 1.38
C ILE A 76 11.34 15.62 2.71
N VAL A 77 12.04 14.93 3.61
CA VAL A 77 12.37 15.49 4.94
C VAL A 77 13.29 16.70 4.78
N ASP A 78 14.34 16.60 3.96
CA ASP A 78 15.27 17.71 3.76
C ASP A 78 14.67 18.86 2.93
N GLY A 79 13.88 18.55 1.91
CA GLY A 79 13.33 19.55 0.99
C GLY A 79 12.09 20.28 1.50
N LEU A 80 11.32 19.67 2.39
CA LEU A 80 10.05 20.22 2.90
C LEU A 80 10.09 20.57 4.39
N GLU A 81 11.27 20.55 5.03
CA GLU A 81 11.40 20.95 6.43
C GLU A 81 10.98 22.43 6.60
N GLY A 82 10.00 22.65 7.48
CA GLY A 82 9.51 24.00 7.78
C GLY A 82 8.54 24.61 6.74
N VAL A 83 8.30 23.96 5.61
CA VAL A 83 7.33 24.44 4.61
C VAL A 83 5.92 24.44 5.22
N HIS A 84 5.24 25.58 5.15
CA HIS A 84 3.95 25.85 5.80
C HIS A 84 3.96 25.63 7.33
N GLY A 85 5.12 25.69 7.98
CA GLY A 85 5.25 25.45 9.42
C GLY A 85 5.11 23.99 9.84
N ILE A 86 5.17 23.06 8.88
CA ILE A 86 5.04 21.62 9.09
C ILE A 86 6.44 20.99 9.07
N ARG A 87 6.73 20.10 10.01
CA ARG A 87 7.98 19.36 10.04
C ARG A 87 8.08 18.37 8.87
N GLY A 88 9.27 18.16 8.32
CA GLY A 88 9.51 17.33 7.16
C GLY A 88 8.99 15.89 7.30
N TRP A 89 9.09 15.27 8.49
CA TRP A 89 8.57 13.93 8.73
C TRP A 89 7.04 13.82 8.60
N ARG A 90 6.30 14.90 8.89
CA ARG A 90 4.84 14.94 8.69
C ARG A 90 4.49 15.00 7.20
N TRP A 91 5.26 15.75 6.42
CA TRP A 91 5.12 15.76 4.97
C TRP A 91 5.32 14.38 4.36
N LEU A 92 6.26 13.60 4.89
CA LEU A 92 6.47 12.22 4.47
C LEU A 92 5.18 11.38 4.59
N PHE A 93 4.57 11.38 5.77
CA PHE A 93 3.33 10.63 5.99
C PHE A 93 2.15 11.12 5.14
N ILE A 94 2.03 12.43 4.91
CA ILE A 94 0.99 12.99 4.05
C ILE A 94 1.18 12.52 2.61
N ILE A 95 2.38 12.62 2.08
CA ILE A 95 2.70 12.27 0.69
C ILE A 95 2.55 10.76 0.48
N GLU A 96 3.11 9.94 1.35
CA GLU A 96 2.99 8.48 1.27
C GLU A 96 1.55 8.00 1.42
N GLY A 97 0.81 8.55 2.38
CA GLY A 97 -0.60 8.23 2.59
C GLY A 97 -1.46 8.64 1.41
N ALA A 98 -1.30 9.85 0.89
CA ALA A 98 -2.02 10.34 -0.28
C ALA A 98 -1.71 9.51 -1.54
N ALA A 99 -0.45 9.17 -1.78
CA ALA A 99 -0.04 8.30 -2.87
C ALA A 99 -0.69 6.91 -2.75
N THR A 100 -0.67 6.32 -1.56
CA THR A 100 -1.28 5.01 -1.28
C THR A 100 -2.79 5.02 -1.54
N VAL A 101 -3.50 6.05 -1.11
CA VAL A 101 -4.94 6.21 -1.39
C VAL A 101 -5.19 6.37 -2.89
N GLY A 102 -4.39 7.18 -3.58
CA GLY A 102 -4.48 7.36 -5.03
C GLY A 102 -4.30 6.05 -5.79
N PHE A 103 -3.25 5.30 -5.49
CA PHE A 103 -3.03 3.97 -6.08
C PHE A 103 -4.11 2.96 -5.71
N ALA A 104 -4.66 3.02 -4.49
CA ALA A 104 -5.77 2.16 -4.08
C ALA A 104 -7.03 2.44 -4.91
N ILE A 105 -7.36 3.70 -5.17
CA ILE A 105 -8.49 4.08 -6.01
C ILE A 105 -8.28 3.59 -7.44
N ILE A 106 -7.09 3.81 -8.02
CA ILE A 106 -6.75 3.31 -9.36
C ILE A 106 -6.89 1.78 -9.42
N SER A 107 -6.41 1.08 -8.39
CA SER A 107 -6.49 -0.37 -8.29
C SER A 107 -7.93 -0.89 -8.27
N LEU A 108 -8.87 -0.17 -7.66
CA LEU A 108 -10.29 -0.55 -7.66
C LEU A 108 -10.89 -0.59 -9.08
N PHE A 109 -10.39 0.25 -9.99
CA PHE A 109 -10.87 0.26 -11.38
C PHE A 109 -10.15 -0.76 -12.27
N ILE A 110 -8.92 -1.13 -11.94
CA ILE A 110 -8.08 -2.00 -12.78
C ILE A 110 -8.19 -3.46 -12.36
N LEU A 111 -8.19 -3.76 -11.04
CA LEU A 111 -8.22 -5.12 -10.53
C LEU A 111 -9.55 -5.79 -10.84
N PRO A 112 -9.55 -6.95 -11.50
CA PRO A 112 -10.75 -7.75 -11.70
C PRO A 112 -11.17 -8.41 -10.38
N ASP A 113 -12.47 -8.68 -10.25
CA ASP A 113 -13.01 -9.52 -9.19
C ASP A 113 -12.52 -10.98 -9.33
N PHE A 114 -12.80 -11.82 -8.31
CA PHE A 114 -12.50 -13.25 -8.40
C PHE A 114 -13.10 -13.88 -9.66
N PRO A 115 -12.44 -14.89 -10.26
CA PRO A 115 -12.89 -15.51 -11.51
C PRO A 115 -14.35 -15.94 -11.49
N GLY A 116 -14.83 -16.49 -10.37
CA GLY A 116 -16.21 -16.96 -10.19
C GLY A 116 -17.27 -15.86 -10.10
N THR A 117 -16.88 -14.61 -9.79
CA THR A 117 -17.80 -13.47 -9.65
C THR A 117 -17.54 -12.36 -10.65
N SER A 118 -16.49 -12.50 -11.47
CA SER A 118 -16.09 -11.49 -12.43
C SER A 118 -17.12 -11.32 -13.55
N ARG A 119 -17.66 -10.11 -13.69
CA ARG A 119 -18.55 -9.74 -14.80
C ARG A 119 -17.84 -9.59 -16.15
N ARG A 120 -16.49 -9.64 -16.15
CA ARG A 120 -15.67 -9.50 -17.36
C ARG A 120 -15.42 -10.82 -18.07
N LEU A 121 -15.73 -11.95 -17.43
CA LEU A 121 -15.57 -13.29 -17.99
C LEU A 121 -16.89 -13.82 -18.56
N SER A 122 -16.82 -14.49 -19.70
CA SER A 122 -17.95 -15.21 -20.28
C SER A 122 -18.30 -16.43 -19.41
N ASP A 123 -19.57 -16.89 -19.47
CA ASP A 123 -20.04 -18.07 -18.72
C ASP A 123 -19.27 -19.37 -19.04
N ARG A 124 -18.53 -19.39 -20.16
CA ARG A 124 -17.61 -20.51 -20.53
C ARG A 124 -16.23 -20.42 -19.89
N GLU A 125 -15.85 -19.25 -19.35
CA GLU A 125 -14.53 -18.95 -18.80
C GLU A 125 -14.54 -18.90 -17.28
N ARG A 126 -15.72 -18.94 -16.68
CA ARG A 126 -15.92 -19.04 -15.23
C ARG A 126 -15.71 -20.53 -14.74
#